data_24b8df22f54065a82eb977c974811691
#
_entry.id   24b8df22f54065a82eb977c974811691
#
_cell.length_a   1.000
_cell.length_b   1.000
_cell.length_c   1.000
_cell.angle_alpha   90.00
_cell.angle_beta   90.00
_cell.angle_gamma   90.00
#
_symmetry.space_group_name_H-M   'P 1'
#
loop_
_entity.id
_entity.type
_entity.pdbx_description
1 polymer ?
#
loop_
_entity_poly.entity_id
_entity_poly.type
_entity_poly.pdbx_seq_one_letter_code
_entity_poly.pdbx_strand_id
1 'polypeptide(L)'
;MGGPPDVEPPTVLSVTPDSAATGVSRTPRISVEFSEGMDPRTASVAVEIAPSLKIKQRRWSGRRLTLVLGDSLQAEHTYTLFVGADARDRHGNSLREGRTVPFTTSSRFPPGIIEGDVVATGFPAPGTFLWCYPDGRKPDSTARDFDAVGLAGEGGAFRITGLAVPGRYRIWAFADLNRNHSFEPDQDLLVPADTLLELTGSRAVAAGLQLKVVNPKAPGHVKGAVLDSLNDSRGTIRLIVASLRDSTKRLLYDIDPQGAYDLTWDPGTYRVRAFRDFDRNKIWKRDEEPGSEEIEITVHPGEVLELPKFVLVRPPQKTGGP
;
A
#
# COMPACT_ATOMS: atom_id res chain seq x y z
N MET A 1 -26.37 -9.89 -28.35
CA MET A 1 -25.90 -10.86 -27.35
C MET A 1 -24.43 -10.53 -27.11
N GLY A 2 -24.06 -10.03 -25.92
CA GLY A 2 -22.68 -9.83 -25.54
C GLY A 2 -22.04 -11.16 -25.16
N GLY A 3 -20.77 -11.36 -25.51
CA GLY A 3 -19.96 -12.48 -24.99
C GLY A 3 -19.82 -12.41 -23.46
N PRO A 4 -19.17 -13.41 -22.83
CA PRO A 4 -18.83 -13.33 -21.43
C PRO A 4 -18.00 -12.06 -21.15
N PRO A 5 -18.10 -11.48 -19.92
CA PRO A 5 -17.30 -10.33 -19.57
C PRO A 5 -15.80 -10.67 -19.69
N ASP A 6 -15.04 -9.74 -20.23
CA ASP A 6 -13.58 -9.84 -20.27
C ASP A 6 -13.02 -9.61 -18.85
N VAL A 7 -12.28 -10.59 -18.33
CA VAL A 7 -11.67 -10.58 -17.01
C VAL A 7 -10.15 -10.78 -17.09
N GLU A 8 -9.59 -10.84 -18.30
CA GLU A 8 -8.16 -11.02 -18.49
C GLU A 8 -7.43 -9.69 -18.32
N PRO A 9 -6.42 -9.61 -17.44
CA PRO A 9 -5.62 -8.41 -17.28
C PRO A 9 -4.76 -8.14 -18.53
N PRO A 10 -4.65 -6.87 -18.96
CA PRO A 10 -3.73 -6.48 -20.03
C PRO A 10 -2.27 -6.68 -19.61
N THR A 11 -1.38 -6.78 -20.60
CA THR A 11 0.08 -6.88 -20.39
C THR A 11 0.81 -5.89 -21.28
N VAL A 12 2.06 -5.53 -20.90
CA VAL A 12 2.95 -4.72 -21.73
C VAL A 12 3.73 -5.65 -22.66
N LEU A 13 3.47 -5.58 -23.97
CA LEU A 13 4.15 -6.41 -24.99
C LEU A 13 5.54 -5.88 -25.31
N SER A 14 5.66 -4.58 -25.59
CA SER A 14 6.93 -3.95 -25.95
C SER A 14 6.99 -2.50 -25.51
N VAL A 15 8.21 -2.03 -25.32
CA VAL A 15 8.53 -0.63 -24.99
C VAL A 15 9.65 -0.17 -25.91
N THR A 16 9.60 1.08 -26.34
CA THR A 16 10.68 1.71 -27.10
C THR A 16 11.07 3.00 -26.37
N PRO A 17 12.36 3.26 -26.04
CA PRO A 17 13.52 2.36 -26.22
C PRO A 17 13.41 1.08 -25.39
N ASP A 18 14.15 0.03 -25.79
CA ASP A 18 14.20 -1.23 -25.05
C ASP A 18 14.93 -1.07 -23.70
N SER A 19 14.72 -2.03 -22.81
CA SER A 19 15.43 -2.07 -21.53
C SER A 19 16.93 -2.16 -21.71
N ALA A 20 17.67 -1.34 -20.96
CA ALA A 20 19.13 -1.20 -21.03
C ALA A 20 19.67 -0.72 -22.39
N ALA A 21 18.82 -0.14 -23.25
CA ALA A 21 19.28 0.48 -24.49
C ALA A 21 20.29 1.60 -24.22
N THR A 22 21.35 1.66 -25.03
CA THR A 22 22.44 2.66 -24.93
C THR A 22 22.51 3.50 -26.19
N GLY A 23 23.14 4.67 -26.10
CA GLY A 23 23.28 5.59 -27.23
C GLY A 23 21.94 6.05 -27.79
N VAL A 24 20.90 6.07 -26.95
CA VAL A 24 19.57 6.50 -27.37
C VAL A 24 19.61 7.96 -27.81
N SER A 25 19.00 8.26 -28.96
CA SER A 25 18.93 9.63 -29.49
C SER A 25 18.33 10.57 -28.44
N ARG A 26 18.76 11.82 -28.46
CA ARG A 26 18.18 12.86 -27.60
C ARG A 26 16.75 13.25 -27.97
N THR A 27 16.28 12.85 -29.13
CA THR A 27 14.89 13.01 -29.59
C THR A 27 14.29 11.66 -29.98
N PRO A 28 14.17 10.71 -29.01
CA PRO A 28 13.78 9.36 -29.31
C PRO A 28 12.28 9.27 -29.57
N ARG A 29 11.88 8.23 -30.29
CA ARG A 29 10.51 7.77 -30.24
C ARG A 29 10.33 6.96 -28.96
N ILE A 30 9.41 7.37 -28.11
CA ILE A 30 9.07 6.65 -26.87
C ILE A 30 7.66 6.08 -27.03
N SER A 31 7.51 4.77 -26.90
CA SER A 31 6.20 4.14 -27.02
C SER A 31 6.07 2.88 -26.17
N VAL A 32 4.84 2.58 -25.77
CA VAL A 32 4.43 1.38 -25.06
C VAL A 32 3.35 0.69 -25.88
N GLU A 33 3.49 -0.59 -26.14
CA GLU A 33 2.48 -1.43 -26.78
C GLU A 33 1.92 -2.41 -25.78
N PHE A 34 0.61 -2.45 -25.68
CA PHE A 34 -0.14 -3.34 -24.76
C PHE A 34 -0.71 -4.53 -25.53
N SER A 35 -1.08 -5.59 -24.82
CA SER A 35 -1.74 -6.77 -25.40
C SER A 35 -3.09 -6.46 -26.04
N GLU A 36 -3.74 -5.42 -25.55
CA GLU A 36 -5.09 -5.04 -25.93
C GLU A 36 -5.36 -3.53 -25.86
N GLY A 37 -6.61 -3.13 -26.08
CA GLY A 37 -7.03 -1.73 -26.04
C GLY A 37 -7.16 -1.22 -24.60
N MET A 38 -6.32 -0.25 -24.24
CA MET A 38 -6.34 0.37 -22.91
C MET A 38 -7.38 1.49 -22.79
N ASP A 39 -7.79 1.81 -21.57
CA ASP A 39 -8.48 3.07 -21.25
C ASP A 39 -7.43 4.20 -21.25
N PRO A 40 -7.53 5.17 -22.21
CA PRO A 40 -6.54 6.24 -22.30
C PRO A 40 -6.45 7.12 -21.05
N ARG A 41 -7.50 7.18 -20.23
CA ARG A 41 -7.53 8.02 -19.02
C ARG A 41 -6.61 7.45 -17.95
N THR A 42 -6.68 6.15 -17.69
CA THR A 42 -5.84 5.48 -16.68
C THR A 42 -4.45 5.20 -17.23
N ALA A 43 -4.35 4.59 -18.40
CA ALA A 43 -3.06 4.19 -18.97
C ALA A 43 -2.17 5.38 -19.37
N SER A 44 -2.74 6.54 -19.75
CA SER A 44 -1.92 7.72 -20.03
C SER A 44 -1.26 8.28 -18.77
N VAL A 45 -1.92 8.25 -17.63
CA VAL A 45 -1.37 8.73 -16.36
C VAL A 45 -0.36 7.73 -15.80
N ALA A 46 -0.63 6.44 -15.94
CA ALA A 46 0.24 5.37 -15.46
C ALA A 46 1.57 5.24 -16.22
N VAL A 47 1.74 5.88 -17.40
CA VAL A 47 2.99 5.83 -18.16
C VAL A 47 3.77 7.12 -18.01
N GLU A 48 4.90 7.06 -17.30
CA GLU A 48 5.74 8.22 -17.00
C GLU A 48 7.23 7.92 -17.22
N ILE A 49 8.07 8.96 -17.15
CA ILE A 49 9.53 8.87 -17.32
C ILE A 49 10.22 9.55 -16.14
N ALA A 50 11.23 8.90 -15.61
CA ALA A 50 12.15 9.42 -14.60
C ALA A 50 13.56 9.63 -15.18
N PRO A 51 14.27 10.72 -14.86
CA PRO A 51 13.78 11.95 -14.27
C PRO A 51 12.61 12.55 -15.04
N SER A 52 11.76 13.30 -14.35
CA SER A 52 10.54 13.87 -14.95
C SER A 52 10.84 14.72 -16.18
N LEU A 53 10.13 14.46 -17.27
CA LEU A 53 10.26 15.16 -18.54
C LEU A 53 8.94 15.83 -18.92
N LYS A 54 9.03 16.95 -19.61
CA LYS A 54 7.84 17.59 -20.18
C LYS A 54 7.30 16.75 -21.33
N ILE A 55 6.17 16.08 -21.13
CA ILE A 55 5.47 15.37 -22.18
C ILE A 55 4.50 16.35 -22.86
N LYS A 56 4.76 16.68 -24.12
CA LYS A 56 3.96 17.58 -24.93
C LYS A 56 2.64 16.93 -25.36
N GLN A 57 2.66 15.65 -25.66
CA GLN A 57 1.50 14.92 -26.14
C GLN A 57 1.60 13.43 -25.87
N ARG A 58 0.47 12.83 -25.54
CA ARG A 58 0.28 11.37 -25.48
C ARG A 58 -0.65 10.96 -26.62
N ARG A 59 -0.15 10.15 -27.56
CA ARG A 59 -0.87 9.74 -28.77
C ARG A 59 -1.19 8.26 -28.72
N TRP A 60 -2.45 7.93 -28.84
CA TRP A 60 -2.91 6.55 -28.95
C TRP A 60 -3.13 6.15 -30.41
N SER A 61 -2.71 4.95 -30.76
CA SER A 61 -2.98 4.29 -32.03
C SER A 61 -3.25 2.81 -31.76
N GLY A 62 -4.53 2.43 -31.76
CA GLY A 62 -4.94 1.10 -31.35
C GLY A 62 -4.56 0.82 -29.89
N ARG A 63 -3.67 -0.15 -29.69
CA ARG A 63 -3.12 -0.58 -28.40
C ARG A 63 -1.75 0.02 -28.05
N ARG A 64 -1.29 0.99 -28.83
CA ARG A 64 0.02 1.64 -28.64
C ARG A 64 -0.13 3.08 -28.16
N LEU A 65 0.54 3.40 -27.06
CA LEU A 65 0.76 4.75 -26.58
C LEU A 65 2.13 5.26 -27.07
N THR A 66 2.17 6.44 -27.66
CA THR A 66 3.42 7.14 -28.01
C THR A 66 3.51 8.44 -27.23
N LEU A 67 4.65 8.66 -26.56
CA LEU A 67 4.94 9.90 -25.85
C LEU A 67 5.72 10.84 -26.78
N VAL A 68 5.23 12.07 -26.93
CA VAL A 68 5.93 13.15 -27.61
C VAL A 68 6.53 14.06 -26.56
N LEU A 69 7.84 14.10 -26.48
CA LEU A 69 8.56 14.95 -25.52
C LEU A 69 8.46 16.43 -25.91
N GLY A 70 8.43 17.31 -24.91
CA GLY A 70 8.51 18.75 -25.10
C GLY A 70 9.92 19.24 -25.35
N ASP A 71 10.91 18.57 -24.74
CA ASP A 71 12.33 18.91 -24.80
C ASP A 71 13.16 17.69 -25.20
N SER A 72 14.39 17.92 -25.66
CA SER A 72 15.35 16.85 -25.93
C SER A 72 15.89 16.25 -24.62
N LEU A 73 16.18 14.95 -24.64
CA LEU A 73 16.90 14.28 -23.55
C LEU A 73 18.27 14.90 -23.33
N GLN A 74 18.75 14.88 -22.10
CA GLN A 74 20.13 15.27 -21.77
C GLN A 74 21.11 14.24 -22.33
N ALA A 75 22.31 14.69 -22.69
CA ALA A 75 23.40 13.79 -23.05
C ALA A 75 23.96 13.07 -21.83
N GLU A 76 24.55 11.89 -22.02
CA GLU A 76 25.18 11.10 -20.96
C GLU A 76 24.30 10.90 -19.73
N HIS A 77 22.98 10.64 -19.98
CA HIS A 77 22.00 10.56 -18.89
C HIS A 77 21.16 9.29 -19.01
N THR A 78 20.79 8.71 -17.85
CA THR A 78 19.90 7.54 -17.77
C THR A 78 18.48 7.98 -17.46
N TYR A 79 17.53 7.36 -18.14
CA TYR A 79 16.10 7.55 -17.96
C TYR A 79 15.44 6.21 -17.69
N THR A 80 14.35 6.21 -16.95
CA THR A 80 13.50 5.04 -16.72
C THR A 80 12.08 5.37 -17.17
N LEU A 81 11.60 4.72 -18.22
CA LEU A 81 10.17 4.69 -18.49
C LEU A 81 9.53 3.69 -17.54
N PHE A 82 8.42 4.04 -16.93
CA PHE A 82 7.67 3.11 -16.11
C PHE A 82 6.19 3.13 -16.45
N VAL A 83 5.56 1.97 -16.24
CA VAL A 83 4.12 1.76 -16.42
C VAL A 83 3.57 1.25 -15.09
N GLY A 84 2.71 2.01 -14.45
CA GLY A 84 2.06 1.62 -13.19
C GLY A 84 1.09 0.46 -13.40
N ALA A 85 0.96 -0.39 -12.37
CA ALA A 85 0.07 -1.54 -12.40
C ALA A 85 -1.43 -1.18 -12.44
N ASP A 86 -1.77 0.07 -12.17
CA ASP A 86 -3.13 0.63 -12.20
C ASP A 86 -3.61 1.06 -13.60
N ALA A 87 -2.74 0.99 -14.63
CA ALA A 87 -3.18 1.13 -16.01
C ALA A 87 -4.24 0.08 -16.35
N ARG A 88 -5.40 0.52 -16.85
CA ARG A 88 -6.54 -0.38 -17.11
C ARG A 88 -6.84 -0.49 -18.59
N ASP A 89 -7.38 -1.64 -18.96
CA ASP A 89 -8.01 -1.84 -20.25
C ASP A 89 -9.39 -1.15 -20.33
N ARG A 90 -10.08 -1.32 -21.45
CA ARG A 90 -11.43 -0.76 -21.67
C ARG A 90 -12.52 -1.46 -20.88
N HIS A 91 -12.24 -2.64 -20.30
CA HIS A 91 -13.16 -3.42 -19.47
C HIS A 91 -12.94 -3.17 -17.98
N GLY A 92 -11.87 -2.42 -17.62
CA GLY A 92 -11.54 -2.04 -16.24
C GLY A 92 -10.54 -2.96 -15.55
N ASN A 93 -10.00 -3.98 -16.26
CA ASN A 93 -8.96 -4.86 -15.73
C ASN A 93 -7.63 -4.10 -15.66
N SER A 94 -6.98 -4.12 -14.50
CA SER A 94 -5.66 -3.48 -14.30
C SER A 94 -4.53 -4.41 -14.77
N LEU A 95 -3.38 -3.84 -15.15
CA LEU A 95 -2.16 -4.62 -15.34
C LEU A 95 -1.89 -5.49 -14.10
N ARG A 96 -1.39 -6.71 -14.30
CA ARG A 96 -0.98 -7.60 -13.20
C ARG A 96 0.18 -7.01 -12.42
N GLU A 97 1.16 -6.45 -13.15
CA GLU A 97 2.36 -5.87 -12.58
C GLU A 97 2.75 -4.60 -13.32
N GLY A 98 3.31 -3.64 -12.58
CA GLY A 98 3.96 -2.50 -13.16
C GLY A 98 5.28 -2.89 -13.84
N ARG A 99 5.76 -2.05 -14.76
CA ARG A 99 6.99 -2.32 -15.50
C ARG A 99 7.91 -1.09 -15.51
N THR A 100 9.18 -1.30 -15.24
CA THR A 100 10.23 -0.30 -15.38
C THR A 100 11.15 -0.67 -16.55
N VAL A 101 11.50 0.31 -17.38
CA VAL A 101 12.34 0.14 -18.58
C VAL A 101 13.40 1.25 -18.58
N PRO A 102 14.56 1.01 -17.99
CA PRO A 102 15.67 1.96 -18.00
C PRO A 102 16.39 1.96 -19.35
N PHE A 103 16.81 3.12 -19.81
CA PHE A 103 17.61 3.33 -21.01
C PHE A 103 18.54 4.54 -20.84
N THR A 104 19.57 4.68 -21.65
CA THR A 104 20.51 5.79 -21.53
C THR A 104 20.89 6.41 -22.87
N THR A 105 21.14 7.71 -22.87
CA THR A 105 21.75 8.44 -23.98
C THR A 105 23.27 8.25 -24.03
N SER A 106 23.88 7.72 -22.96
CA SER A 106 25.30 7.37 -22.91
C SER A 106 25.61 6.16 -23.80
N SER A 107 26.86 6.06 -24.24
CA SER A 107 27.35 4.91 -25.03
C SER A 107 27.44 3.60 -24.24
N ARG A 108 27.39 3.66 -22.91
CA ARG A 108 27.41 2.51 -22.00
C ARG A 108 26.29 2.63 -20.97
N PHE A 109 25.66 1.51 -20.67
CA PHE A 109 24.67 1.45 -19.60
C PHE A 109 25.35 1.45 -18.24
N PRO A 110 24.95 2.36 -17.30
CA PRO A 110 25.55 2.41 -15.98
C PRO A 110 25.29 1.11 -15.19
N PRO A 111 26.31 0.56 -14.50
CA PRO A 111 26.23 -0.76 -13.89
C PRO A 111 25.54 -0.79 -12.51
N GLY A 112 25.20 0.37 -11.95
CA GLY A 112 24.67 0.46 -10.59
C GLY A 112 23.26 -0.14 -10.47
N ILE A 113 23.09 -0.96 -9.43
CA ILE A 113 21.83 -1.65 -9.13
C ILE A 113 21.55 -1.52 -7.64
N ILE A 114 20.29 -1.25 -7.31
CA ILE A 114 19.75 -1.35 -5.95
C ILE A 114 18.56 -2.29 -6.01
N GLU A 115 18.54 -3.27 -5.11
CA GLU A 115 17.46 -4.25 -5.01
C GLU A 115 17.12 -4.58 -3.56
N GLY A 116 15.85 -4.94 -3.34
CA GLY A 116 15.35 -5.24 -2.01
C GLY A 116 13.86 -5.53 -2.01
N ASP A 117 13.24 -5.40 -0.85
CA ASP A 117 11.85 -5.74 -0.62
C ASP A 117 11.12 -4.63 0.14
N VAL A 118 9.88 -4.36 -0.26
CA VAL A 118 8.91 -3.56 0.50
C VAL A 118 8.13 -4.49 1.42
N VAL A 119 8.23 -4.25 2.72
CA VAL A 119 7.40 -4.92 3.74
C VAL A 119 6.25 -3.99 4.09
N ALA A 120 5.12 -4.20 3.42
CA ALA A 120 3.93 -3.37 3.59
C ALA A 120 3.04 -3.88 4.73
N THR A 121 2.46 -2.97 5.48
CA THR A 121 1.44 -3.26 6.49
C THR A 121 0.20 -2.41 6.23
N GLY A 122 -0.95 -3.07 6.03
CA GLY A 122 -2.24 -2.41 5.82
C GLY A 122 -2.49 -1.87 4.41
N PHE A 123 -1.71 -2.33 3.44
CA PHE A 123 -1.93 -2.14 2.02
C PHE A 123 -1.11 -3.19 1.23
N PRO A 124 -1.43 -3.47 -0.05
CA PRO A 124 -0.64 -4.40 -0.86
C PRO A 124 0.71 -3.79 -1.27
N ALA A 125 1.82 -4.53 -1.07
CA ALA A 125 3.16 -4.09 -1.47
C ALA A 125 3.34 -3.88 -2.98
N PRO A 126 2.77 -4.75 -3.87
CA PRO A 126 2.86 -4.56 -5.31
C PRO A 126 2.36 -3.19 -5.78
N GLY A 127 3.12 -2.55 -6.68
CA GLY A 127 2.81 -1.22 -7.19
C GLY A 127 3.35 -0.06 -6.35
N THR A 128 3.96 -0.34 -5.19
CA THR A 128 4.71 0.69 -4.44
C THR A 128 5.88 1.18 -5.28
N PHE A 129 6.00 2.50 -5.43
CA PHE A 129 7.11 3.12 -6.14
C PHE A 129 8.34 3.25 -5.22
N LEU A 130 9.49 2.97 -5.76
CA LEU A 130 10.78 3.15 -5.10
C LEU A 130 11.52 4.31 -5.79
N TRP A 131 11.40 5.51 -5.26
CA TRP A 131 12.05 6.69 -5.80
C TRP A 131 13.50 6.77 -5.33
N CYS A 132 14.41 6.89 -6.28
CA CYS A 132 15.84 6.94 -6.04
C CYS A 132 16.37 8.36 -6.22
N TYR A 133 16.99 8.87 -5.15
CA TYR A 133 17.60 10.19 -5.13
C TYR A 133 19.10 10.08 -4.87
N PRO A 134 19.96 10.89 -5.53
CA PRO A 134 21.35 11.05 -5.12
C PRO A 134 21.44 11.57 -3.69
N ASP A 135 22.59 11.34 -3.05
CA ASP A 135 22.86 11.83 -1.70
C ASP A 135 22.68 13.36 -1.60
N GLY A 136 22.06 13.78 -0.52
CA GLY A 136 21.77 15.20 -0.25
C GLY A 136 20.48 15.74 -0.88
N ARG A 137 19.83 14.98 -1.78
CA ARG A 137 18.51 15.32 -2.29
C ARG A 137 17.40 14.63 -1.51
N LYS A 138 16.27 15.31 -1.41
CA LYS A 138 15.01 14.80 -0.82
C LYS A 138 13.88 15.09 -1.78
N PRO A 139 12.77 14.33 -1.71
CA PRO A 139 11.58 14.65 -2.46
C PRO A 139 11.14 16.09 -2.23
N ASP A 140 10.80 16.82 -3.30
CA ASP A 140 10.13 18.11 -3.22
C ASP A 140 8.65 17.96 -2.88
N SER A 141 7.89 19.05 -2.85
CA SER A 141 6.45 19.03 -2.55
C SER A 141 5.60 18.25 -3.56
N THR A 142 6.11 18.03 -4.77
CA THR A 142 5.45 17.23 -5.81
C THR A 142 5.88 15.77 -5.77
N ALA A 143 7.02 15.50 -5.10
CA ALA A 143 7.69 14.22 -5.01
C ALA A 143 7.91 13.52 -6.38
N ARG A 144 8.16 14.32 -7.43
CA ARG A 144 8.37 13.86 -8.81
C ARG A 144 9.77 14.12 -9.34
N ASP A 145 10.67 14.65 -8.53
CA ASP A 145 12.03 15.04 -8.87
C ASP A 145 13.08 13.94 -8.69
N PHE A 146 12.64 12.67 -8.60
CA PHE A 146 13.54 11.51 -8.47
C PHE A 146 14.31 11.23 -9.77
N ASP A 147 15.53 10.69 -9.64
CA ASP A 147 16.38 10.41 -10.81
C ASP A 147 16.16 9.02 -11.40
N ALA A 148 15.79 8.04 -10.59
CA ALA A 148 15.44 6.70 -11.03
C ALA A 148 14.28 6.15 -10.19
N VAL A 149 13.61 5.14 -10.73
CA VAL A 149 12.45 4.53 -10.08
C VAL A 149 12.47 3.00 -10.23
N GLY A 150 12.07 2.32 -9.16
CA GLY A 150 11.67 0.92 -9.15
C GLY A 150 10.19 0.80 -8.84
N LEU A 151 9.60 -0.34 -9.16
CA LEU A 151 8.26 -0.73 -8.74
C LEU A 151 8.36 -2.03 -7.96
N ALA A 152 7.66 -2.11 -6.84
CA ALA A 152 7.52 -3.35 -6.11
C ALA A 152 6.61 -4.30 -6.90
N GLY A 153 7.08 -5.50 -7.16
CA GLY A 153 6.35 -6.59 -7.77
C GLY A 153 5.63 -7.45 -6.74
N GLU A 154 5.18 -8.62 -7.16
CA GLU A 154 4.59 -9.63 -6.29
C GLU A 154 5.55 -9.98 -5.15
N GLY A 155 5.04 -10.08 -3.92
CA GLY A 155 5.86 -10.27 -2.73
C GLY A 155 6.65 -9.06 -2.24
N GLY A 156 6.55 -7.90 -2.93
CA GLY A 156 7.21 -6.66 -2.54
C GLY A 156 8.62 -6.47 -3.09
N ALA A 157 9.17 -7.45 -3.83
CA ALA A 157 10.51 -7.35 -4.42
C ALA A 157 10.62 -6.21 -5.44
N PHE A 158 11.74 -5.48 -5.41
CA PHE A 158 12.01 -4.40 -6.36
C PHE A 158 13.46 -4.40 -6.84
N ARG A 159 13.67 -3.77 -8.00
CA ARG A 159 14.99 -3.57 -8.58
C ARG A 159 15.07 -2.23 -9.31
N ILE A 160 16.07 -1.42 -8.98
CA ILE A 160 16.40 -0.15 -9.64
C ILE A 160 17.73 -0.36 -10.35
N THR A 161 17.82 -0.08 -11.64
CA THR A 161 19.03 -0.30 -12.45
C THR A 161 19.43 0.96 -13.21
N GLY A 162 20.64 0.98 -13.76
CA GLY A 162 21.15 2.11 -14.54
C GLY A 162 21.63 3.28 -13.69
N LEU A 163 22.03 3.00 -12.44
CA LEU A 163 22.57 4.00 -11.53
C LEU A 163 24.07 4.22 -11.79
N ALA A 164 24.51 5.47 -11.68
CA ALA A 164 25.92 5.82 -11.80
C ALA A 164 26.77 5.16 -10.71
N VAL A 165 27.98 4.76 -11.08
CA VAL A 165 28.97 4.18 -10.17
C VAL A 165 30.32 4.88 -10.44
N PRO A 166 30.97 5.49 -9.42
CA PRO A 166 30.53 5.56 -8.03
C PRO A 166 29.32 6.46 -7.83
N GLY A 167 28.51 6.17 -6.80
CA GLY A 167 27.34 6.96 -6.46
C GLY A 167 26.81 6.64 -5.07
N ARG A 168 26.12 7.61 -4.47
CA ARG A 168 25.44 7.46 -3.18
C ARG A 168 23.98 7.81 -3.33
N TYR A 169 23.09 6.96 -2.84
CA TYR A 169 21.66 7.02 -3.12
C TYR A 169 20.82 6.80 -1.87
N ARG A 170 19.71 7.52 -1.80
CA ARG A 170 18.64 7.30 -0.83
C ARG A 170 17.38 6.88 -1.56
N ILE A 171 16.76 5.82 -1.06
CA ILE A 171 15.50 5.31 -1.60
C ILE A 171 14.35 5.81 -0.74
N TRP A 172 13.24 6.16 -1.38
CA TRP A 172 11.98 6.51 -0.76
C TRP A 172 10.89 5.58 -1.32
N ALA A 173 10.19 4.89 -0.43
CA ALA A 173 9.01 4.14 -0.82
C ALA A 173 7.81 5.08 -0.86
N PHE A 174 7.15 5.16 -2.01
CA PHE A 174 5.90 5.88 -2.20
C PHE A 174 4.77 4.89 -2.43
N ALA A 175 3.83 4.81 -1.48
CA ALA A 175 2.61 4.05 -1.63
C ALA A 175 1.47 5.01 -1.95
N ASP A 176 1.04 4.99 -3.20
CA ASP A 176 -0.11 5.73 -3.74
C ASP A 176 -1.39 4.96 -3.39
N LEU A 177 -1.98 5.27 -2.24
CA LEU A 177 -3.11 4.52 -1.69
C LEU A 177 -4.42 4.80 -2.43
N ASN A 178 -4.55 5.97 -3.06
CA ASN A 178 -5.73 6.35 -3.82
C ASN A 178 -5.56 6.14 -5.34
N ARG A 179 -4.35 5.77 -5.80
CA ARG A 179 -4.00 5.45 -7.19
C ARG A 179 -4.21 6.62 -8.16
N ASN A 180 -3.89 7.84 -7.73
CA ASN A 180 -4.02 9.04 -8.54
C ASN A 180 -2.69 9.51 -9.14
N HIS A 181 -1.58 8.84 -8.86
CA HIS A 181 -0.19 9.15 -9.28
C HIS A 181 0.31 10.52 -8.80
N SER A 182 -0.27 11.06 -7.75
CA SER A 182 0.13 12.31 -7.14
C SER A 182 0.39 12.09 -5.66
N PHE A 183 1.46 12.65 -5.13
CA PHE A 183 1.73 12.53 -3.70
C PHE A 183 0.86 13.52 -2.91
N GLU A 184 0.07 12.99 -2.00
CA GLU A 184 -0.81 13.72 -1.08
C GLU A 184 -0.49 13.29 0.36
N PRO A 185 0.20 14.14 1.16
CA PRO A 185 0.73 13.74 2.48
C PRO A 185 -0.32 13.17 3.45
N ASP A 186 -1.59 13.57 3.32
CA ASP A 186 -2.68 13.12 4.19
C ASP A 186 -3.31 11.79 3.73
N GLN A 187 -3.05 11.36 2.50
CA GLN A 187 -3.66 10.19 1.88
C GLN A 187 -2.65 9.10 1.57
N ASP A 188 -1.42 9.48 1.21
CA ASP A 188 -0.38 8.60 0.74
C ASP A 188 0.74 8.42 1.76
N LEU A 189 1.61 7.44 1.50
CA LEU A 189 2.76 7.17 2.33
C LEU A 189 4.05 7.44 1.55
N LEU A 190 4.93 8.24 2.13
CA LEU A 190 6.26 8.49 1.60
C LEU A 190 7.29 8.26 2.70
N VAL A 191 7.98 7.12 2.62
CA VAL A 191 8.85 6.62 3.68
C VAL A 191 10.29 6.47 3.16
N PRO A 192 11.29 7.15 3.78
CA PRO A 192 12.69 6.98 3.40
C PRO A 192 13.23 5.63 3.87
N ALA A 193 14.18 5.08 3.11
CA ALA A 193 15.05 4.04 3.64
C ALA A 193 15.93 4.61 4.76
N ASP A 194 16.12 3.83 5.82
CA ASP A 194 16.97 4.23 6.96
C ASP A 194 18.45 4.37 6.56
N THR A 195 18.86 3.68 5.50
CA THR A 195 20.24 3.55 5.05
C THR A 195 20.49 4.35 3.79
N LEU A 196 21.62 5.09 3.79
CA LEU A 196 22.22 5.63 2.57
C LEU A 196 23.01 4.52 1.89
N LEU A 197 22.73 4.29 0.61
CA LEU A 197 23.36 3.21 -0.17
C LEU A 197 24.53 3.79 -0.97
N GLU A 198 25.70 3.16 -0.86
CA GLU A 198 26.88 3.52 -1.61
C GLU A 198 27.20 2.44 -2.65
N LEU A 199 27.30 2.86 -3.91
CA LEU A 199 27.75 2.05 -5.03
C LEU A 199 29.17 2.46 -5.41
N THR A 200 30.08 1.48 -5.52
CA THR A 200 31.48 1.68 -5.88
C THR A 200 31.88 0.79 -7.04
N GLY A 201 33.04 1.04 -7.65
CA GLY A 201 33.52 0.22 -8.76
C GLY A 201 33.66 -1.27 -8.42
N SER A 202 33.94 -1.60 -7.15
CA SER A 202 34.01 -2.98 -6.66
C SER A 202 32.67 -3.51 -6.13
N ARG A 203 31.69 -2.64 -5.87
CA ARG A 203 30.37 -2.96 -5.34
C ARG A 203 29.31 -2.17 -6.09
N ALA A 204 29.04 -2.56 -7.32
CA ALA A 204 28.04 -1.90 -8.16
C ALA A 204 26.59 -2.34 -7.83
N VAL A 205 26.41 -3.34 -7.01
CA VAL A 205 25.09 -3.86 -6.58
C VAL A 205 24.94 -3.69 -5.07
N ALA A 206 23.88 -3.01 -4.65
CA ALA A 206 23.42 -2.99 -3.27
C ALA A 206 22.14 -3.83 -3.17
N ALA A 207 22.22 -4.97 -2.51
CA ALA A 207 21.13 -5.93 -2.36
C ALA A 207 20.67 -6.03 -0.90
N GLY A 208 19.45 -6.55 -0.70
CA GLY A 208 18.90 -6.85 0.62
C GLY A 208 18.35 -5.63 1.37
N LEU A 209 18.06 -4.52 0.67
CA LEU A 209 17.37 -3.39 1.26
C LEU A 209 15.94 -3.79 1.64
N GLN A 210 15.57 -3.62 2.90
CA GLN A 210 14.19 -3.81 3.37
C GLN A 210 13.59 -2.47 3.77
N LEU A 211 12.48 -2.10 3.11
CA LEU A 211 11.70 -0.91 3.45
C LEU A 211 10.40 -1.33 4.13
N LYS A 212 10.28 -1.01 5.41
CA LYS A 212 9.04 -1.20 6.17
C LYS A 212 8.14 0.01 5.96
N VAL A 213 6.98 -0.22 5.34
CA VAL A 213 5.99 0.82 5.07
C VAL A 213 4.68 0.44 5.74
N VAL A 214 4.26 1.24 6.71
CA VAL A 214 3.05 0.98 7.50
C VAL A 214 2.01 2.04 7.19
N ASN A 215 0.80 1.63 6.81
CA ASN A 215 -0.33 2.54 6.75
C ASN A 215 -0.86 2.79 8.18
N PRO A 216 -0.68 3.99 8.75
CA PRO A 216 -1.06 4.26 10.14
C PRO A 216 -2.58 4.19 10.36
N LYS A 217 -3.38 4.20 9.30
CA LYS A 217 -4.84 4.09 9.32
C LYS A 217 -5.33 2.66 9.05
N ALA A 218 -4.42 1.71 8.82
CA ALA A 218 -4.81 0.33 8.54
C ALA A 218 -5.51 -0.29 9.75
N PRO A 219 -6.73 -0.79 9.62
CA PRO A 219 -7.44 -1.40 10.74
C PRO A 219 -6.74 -2.69 11.17
N GLY A 220 -6.79 -2.96 12.48
CA GLY A 220 -6.35 -4.23 13.05
C GLY A 220 -7.50 -5.22 13.13
N HIS A 221 -7.18 -6.52 13.12
CA HIS A 221 -8.10 -7.62 13.36
C HIS A 221 -8.04 -8.05 14.82
N VAL A 222 -9.17 -8.02 15.50
CA VAL A 222 -9.26 -8.38 16.91
C VAL A 222 -10.12 -9.64 17.06
N LYS A 223 -9.50 -10.71 17.52
CA LYS A 223 -10.11 -12.01 17.71
C LYS A 223 -10.25 -12.34 19.19
N GLY A 224 -11.27 -13.08 19.51
CA GLY A 224 -11.47 -13.53 20.88
C GLY A 224 -12.74 -14.36 21.05
N ALA A 225 -13.09 -14.61 22.31
CA ALA A 225 -14.30 -15.33 22.64
C ALA A 225 -14.91 -14.82 23.94
N VAL A 226 -16.22 -14.95 24.06
CA VAL A 226 -16.98 -14.73 25.30
C VAL A 226 -17.47 -16.07 25.81
N LEU A 227 -17.10 -16.42 27.04
CA LEU A 227 -17.59 -17.61 27.72
C LEU A 227 -18.79 -17.24 28.60
N ASP A 228 -19.93 -17.79 28.25
CA ASP A 228 -21.12 -17.70 29.07
C ASP A 228 -21.49 -19.08 29.63
N SER A 229 -21.07 -19.31 30.87
CA SER A 229 -21.37 -20.56 31.61
C SER A 229 -22.66 -20.46 32.46
N LEU A 230 -23.42 -19.37 32.32
CA LEU A 230 -24.56 -19.12 33.19
C LEU A 230 -25.82 -19.88 32.82
N ASN A 231 -25.82 -20.56 31.65
CA ASN A 231 -26.96 -21.31 31.07
C ASN A 231 -28.26 -20.48 31.02
N ASP A 232 -28.12 -19.18 30.78
CA ASP A 232 -29.24 -18.26 30.63
C ASP A 232 -29.43 -17.91 29.17
N SER A 233 -30.58 -18.26 28.61
CA SER A 233 -30.90 -18.01 27.18
C SER A 233 -31.51 -16.62 26.93
N ARG A 234 -31.73 -15.80 27.99
CA ARG A 234 -32.31 -14.47 27.83
C ARG A 234 -31.29 -13.47 27.29
N GLY A 235 -31.81 -12.53 26.50
CA GLY A 235 -31.02 -11.41 26.01
C GLY A 235 -30.00 -11.78 24.94
N THR A 236 -29.04 -10.92 24.74
CA THR A 236 -27.98 -11.03 23.71
C THR A 236 -26.62 -10.82 24.36
N ILE A 237 -25.63 -11.63 23.98
CA ILE A 237 -24.23 -11.37 24.38
C ILE A 237 -23.71 -10.22 23.55
N ARG A 238 -23.14 -9.22 24.21
CA ARG A 238 -22.58 -8.03 23.57
C ARG A 238 -21.15 -7.75 24.01
N LEU A 239 -20.38 -7.20 23.09
CA LEU A 239 -19.06 -6.64 23.38
C LEU A 239 -19.14 -5.12 23.29
N ILE A 240 -18.84 -4.42 24.37
CA ILE A 240 -18.69 -2.97 24.41
C ILE A 240 -17.23 -2.64 24.21
N VAL A 241 -16.96 -1.75 23.25
CA VAL A 241 -15.63 -1.24 22.93
C VAL A 241 -15.67 0.27 23.01
N ALA A 242 -15.02 0.84 24.01
CA ALA A 242 -14.96 2.28 24.22
C ALA A 242 -13.57 2.81 23.88
N SER A 243 -13.48 3.77 22.96
CA SER A 243 -12.22 4.42 22.63
C SER A 243 -11.75 5.31 23.78
N LEU A 244 -10.48 5.19 24.17
CA LEU A 244 -9.88 6.09 25.16
C LEU A 244 -9.51 7.45 24.57
N ARG A 245 -9.34 7.52 23.27
CA ARG A 245 -9.03 8.78 22.56
C ARG A 245 -10.27 9.67 22.37
N ASP A 246 -11.43 9.05 22.24
CA ASP A 246 -12.70 9.72 22.02
C ASP A 246 -13.79 9.03 22.86
N SER A 247 -14.06 9.57 24.04
CA SER A 247 -15.02 9.01 25.00
C SER A 247 -16.47 8.94 24.48
N THR A 248 -16.77 9.63 23.36
CA THR A 248 -18.08 9.58 22.71
C THR A 248 -18.21 8.38 21.78
N LYS A 249 -17.10 7.81 21.32
CA LYS A 249 -17.08 6.65 20.42
C LYS A 249 -17.15 5.35 21.22
N ARG A 250 -18.34 4.77 21.20
CA ARG A 250 -18.60 3.41 21.70
C ARG A 250 -19.09 2.55 20.57
N LEU A 251 -18.42 1.43 20.35
CA LEU A 251 -18.86 0.38 19.44
C LEU A 251 -19.51 -0.73 20.25
N LEU A 252 -20.56 -1.30 19.72
CA LEU A 252 -21.29 -2.38 20.34
C LEU A 252 -21.49 -3.48 19.31
N TYR A 253 -21.00 -4.67 19.64
CA TYR A 253 -21.10 -5.84 18.76
C TYR A 253 -21.97 -6.92 19.40
N ASP A 254 -22.87 -7.47 18.64
CA ASP A 254 -23.61 -8.67 19.03
C ASP A 254 -22.70 -9.88 18.77
N ILE A 255 -22.51 -10.70 19.79
CA ILE A 255 -21.63 -11.87 19.72
C ILE A 255 -22.48 -13.12 19.58
N ASP A 256 -22.07 -13.99 18.65
CA ASP A 256 -22.70 -15.28 18.39
C ASP A 256 -22.81 -16.09 19.72
N PRO A 257 -23.89 -16.88 19.92
CA PRO A 257 -24.02 -17.78 21.06
C PRO A 257 -22.84 -18.76 21.26
N GLN A 258 -22.06 -19.05 20.23
CA GLN A 258 -20.80 -19.79 20.35
C GLN A 258 -19.66 -18.97 20.96
N GLY A 259 -19.85 -17.65 21.10
CA GLY A 259 -19.00 -16.75 21.83
C GLY A 259 -17.73 -16.29 21.11
N ALA A 260 -17.38 -16.83 19.94
CA ALA A 260 -16.23 -16.41 19.17
C ALA A 260 -16.54 -15.15 18.35
N TYR A 261 -15.53 -14.29 18.17
CA TYR A 261 -15.62 -13.13 17.29
C TYR A 261 -14.30 -12.87 16.54
N ASP A 262 -14.44 -12.26 15.36
CA ASP A 262 -13.35 -11.73 14.53
C ASP A 262 -13.83 -10.37 14.03
N LEU A 263 -13.28 -9.30 14.61
CA LEU A 263 -13.74 -7.93 14.41
C LEU A 263 -12.59 -7.07 13.88
N THR A 264 -12.94 -6.00 13.19
CA THR A 264 -11.98 -5.05 12.64
C THR A 264 -12.14 -3.70 13.33
N TRP A 265 -11.04 -3.19 13.93
CA TRP A 265 -11.03 -1.92 14.65
C TRP A 265 -9.93 -1.01 14.13
N ASP A 266 -10.21 0.29 14.13
CA ASP A 266 -9.19 1.30 13.82
C ASP A 266 -8.04 1.23 14.85
N PRO A 267 -6.80 1.64 14.48
CA PRO A 267 -5.71 1.76 15.43
C PRO A 267 -6.04 2.71 16.58
N GLY A 268 -5.75 2.27 17.80
CA GLY A 268 -6.07 3.07 18.99
C GLY A 268 -6.11 2.24 20.27
N THR A 269 -6.32 2.92 21.39
CA THR A 269 -6.46 2.29 22.70
C THR A 269 -7.93 2.25 23.11
N TYR A 270 -8.38 1.10 23.56
CA TYR A 270 -9.77 0.79 23.84
C TYR A 270 -9.94 0.14 25.20
N ARG A 271 -11.06 0.39 25.87
CA ARG A 271 -11.59 -0.44 26.95
C ARG A 271 -12.64 -1.37 26.41
N VAL A 272 -12.51 -2.64 26.75
CA VAL A 272 -13.34 -3.70 26.20
C VAL A 272 -13.95 -4.52 27.33
N ARG A 273 -15.24 -4.77 27.23
CA ARG A 273 -16.00 -5.60 28.15
C ARG A 273 -17.07 -6.38 27.41
N ALA A 274 -17.34 -7.61 27.83
CA ALA A 274 -18.50 -8.36 27.41
C ALA A 274 -19.60 -8.31 28.46
N PHE A 275 -20.86 -8.36 28.04
CA PHE A 275 -22.02 -8.45 28.92
C PHE A 275 -23.18 -9.18 28.25
N ARG A 276 -24.14 -9.64 29.05
CA ARG A 276 -25.40 -10.19 28.53
C ARG A 276 -26.50 -9.15 28.76
N ASP A 277 -26.98 -8.58 27.66
CA ASP A 277 -28.03 -7.56 27.62
C ASP A 277 -29.40 -8.25 27.67
N PHE A 278 -29.98 -8.37 28.87
CA PHE A 278 -31.23 -9.10 29.09
C PHE A 278 -32.46 -8.40 28.52
N ASP A 279 -32.51 -7.08 28.62
CA ASP A 279 -33.65 -6.27 28.18
C ASP A 279 -33.45 -5.70 26.74
N ARG A 280 -32.30 -5.99 26.13
CA ARG A 280 -31.91 -5.56 24.78
C ARG A 280 -31.87 -4.04 24.59
N ASN A 281 -31.62 -3.31 25.68
CA ASN A 281 -31.54 -1.84 25.63
C ASN A 281 -30.16 -1.30 25.21
N LYS A 282 -29.18 -2.18 25.00
CA LYS A 282 -27.78 -1.85 24.61
C LYS A 282 -26.98 -1.11 25.68
N ILE A 283 -27.44 -1.13 26.93
CA ILE A 283 -26.80 -0.47 28.06
C ILE A 283 -26.53 -1.52 29.13
N TRP A 284 -25.26 -1.72 29.47
CA TRP A 284 -24.92 -2.65 30.54
C TRP A 284 -25.28 -2.08 31.91
N LYS A 285 -26.04 -2.83 32.65
CA LYS A 285 -26.42 -2.54 34.05
C LYS A 285 -25.65 -3.46 34.99
N ARG A 286 -24.62 -2.91 35.60
CA ARG A 286 -23.68 -3.65 36.45
C ARG A 286 -24.34 -4.52 37.52
N ASP A 287 -25.42 -4.03 38.12
CA ASP A 287 -26.09 -4.68 39.25
C ASP A 287 -27.22 -5.64 38.83
N GLU A 288 -27.55 -5.67 37.54
CA GLU A 288 -28.70 -6.44 37.01
C GLU A 288 -28.26 -7.49 35.93
N GLU A 289 -27.19 -7.20 35.23
CA GLU A 289 -26.79 -7.98 34.08
C GLU A 289 -25.39 -8.61 34.23
N PRO A 290 -25.23 -9.86 33.79
CA PRO A 290 -23.93 -10.49 33.80
C PRO A 290 -22.94 -9.72 32.94
N GLY A 291 -21.71 -9.55 33.42
CA GLY A 291 -20.63 -8.89 32.67
C GLY A 291 -19.27 -9.50 32.98
N SER A 292 -18.31 -9.23 32.14
CA SER A 292 -16.91 -9.59 32.37
C SER A 292 -16.15 -8.48 33.06
N GLU A 293 -14.93 -8.77 33.45
CA GLU A 293 -13.96 -7.73 33.73
C GLU A 293 -13.72 -6.87 32.48
N GLU A 294 -13.33 -5.61 32.72
CA GLU A 294 -12.95 -4.67 31.66
C GLU A 294 -11.43 -4.74 31.46
N ILE A 295 -11.01 -4.85 30.24
CA ILE A 295 -9.58 -4.82 29.87
C ILE A 295 -9.28 -3.61 29.01
N GLU A 296 -8.07 -3.11 29.14
CA GLU A 296 -7.54 -2.07 28.25
C GLU A 296 -6.59 -2.70 27.25
N ILE A 297 -6.76 -2.36 25.97
CA ILE A 297 -5.95 -2.90 24.88
C ILE A 297 -5.56 -1.80 23.91
N THR A 298 -4.44 -1.99 23.21
CA THR A 298 -4.03 -1.15 22.09
C THR A 298 -4.01 -1.98 20.83
N VAL A 299 -4.68 -1.48 19.80
CA VAL A 299 -4.69 -2.05 18.45
C VAL A 299 -3.71 -1.26 17.59
N HIS A 300 -2.69 -1.92 17.05
CA HIS A 300 -1.74 -1.32 16.12
C HIS A 300 -2.19 -1.48 14.66
N PRO A 301 -1.70 -0.62 13.75
CA PRO A 301 -2.05 -0.71 12.33
C PRO A 301 -1.77 -2.09 11.74
N GLY A 302 -2.80 -2.71 11.13
CA GLY A 302 -2.70 -4.01 10.47
C GLY A 302 -2.40 -5.20 11.38
N GLU A 303 -2.45 -5.04 12.69
CA GLU A 303 -2.19 -6.09 13.67
C GLU A 303 -3.33 -7.12 13.70
N VAL A 304 -2.97 -8.37 13.96
CA VAL A 304 -3.93 -9.42 14.38
C VAL A 304 -3.74 -9.64 15.86
N LEU A 305 -4.68 -9.16 16.66
CA LEU A 305 -4.65 -9.21 18.12
C LEU A 305 -5.63 -10.28 18.64
N GLU A 306 -5.12 -11.25 19.40
CA GLU A 306 -5.95 -12.20 20.11
C GLU A 306 -6.18 -11.76 21.54
N LEU A 307 -7.44 -11.55 21.92
CA LEU A 307 -7.82 -11.16 23.27
C LEU A 307 -8.02 -12.37 24.19
N PRO A 308 -7.81 -12.21 25.49
CA PRO A 308 -8.20 -13.22 26.46
C PRO A 308 -9.72 -13.46 26.40
N LYS A 309 -10.15 -14.64 26.78
CA LYS A 309 -11.57 -14.99 26.84
C LYS A 309 -12.28 -14.16 27.89
N PHE A 310 -13.34 -13.45 27.52
CA PHE A 310 -14.20 -12.75 28.45
C PHE A 310 -15.16 -13.74 29.13
N VAL A 311 -15.08 -13.88 30.43
CA VAL A 311 -15.97 -14.76 31.20
C VAL A 311 -17.09 -13.93 31.81
N LEU A 312 -18.36 -14.24 31.50
CA LEU A 312 -19.51 -13.56 32.06
C LEU A 312 -19.76 -14.05 33.49
N VAL A 313 -19.82 -13.10 34.44
CA VAL A 313 -20.10 -13.36 35.86
C VAL A 313 -21.41 -12.70 36.23
N ARG A 314 -22.22 -13.38 37.05
CA ARG A 314 -23.47 -12.79 37.60
C ARG A 314 -23.18 -11.59 38.49
N PRO A 315 -24.01 -10.54 38.45
CA PRO A 315 -23.89 -9.44 39.40
C PRO A 315 -24.02 -9.97 40.85
N PRO A 316 -23.35 -9.34 41.79
CA PRO A 316 -23.48 -9.71 43.21
C PRO A 316 -24.95 -9.59 43.62
N GLN A 317 -25.50 -10.65 44.23
CA GLN A 317 -26.86 -10.57 44.79
C GLN A 317 -26.90 -9.47 45.86
N LYS A 318 -27.79 -8.52 45.71
CA LYS A 318 -28.08 -7.61 46.79
C LYS A 318 -28.55 -8.44 48.00
N THR A 319 -27.70 -8.66 48.98
CA THR A 319 -28.13 -9.18 50.26
C THR A 319 -29.16 -8.20 50.80
N GLY A 320 -30.44 -8.56 50.68
CA GLY A 320 -31.51 -7.83 51.32
C GLY A 320 -31.21 -7.81 52.81
N GLY A 321 -30.89 -6.62 53.34
CA GLY A 321 -30.91 -6.39 54.76
C GLY A 321 -32.35 -6.52 55.24
N PRO A 322 -32.53 -6.92 56.51
CA PRO A 322 -33.84 -7.10 57.08
C PRO A 322 -34.62 -5.81 57.16
#